data_563353106212f3ff04cbb0da9a103f81
#
_entry.id   563353106212f3ff04cbb0da9a103f81
#
_cell.length_a   1.000
_cell.length_b   1.000
_cell.length_c   1.000
_cell.angle_alpha   90.00
_cell.angle_beta   90.00
_cell.angle_gamma   90.00
#
_symmetry.space_group_name_H-M   'P 1'
#
loop_
_entity.id
_entity.type
_entity.pdbx_description
1 polymer ?
#
loop_
_entity_poly.entity_id
_entity_poly.type
_entity_poly.pdbx_seq_one_letter_code
_entity_poly.pdbx_strand_id
1 'polypeptide(L)'
;MSTRVTYVRRGSAGLFSAILAGALLGCGAQPPRPAGGASGPDTSAWAGTARTFLSTLNDRQRAAAAFPFDHPERTRWAYVPERRTGIPLQMMDAGQRAAAFAFLGTGLSERGTGLARGIIELEGILGELEGAGGSPWGPGRDPELYFLALFAGPGGPHPWGWSFEGHHLSVNVTDLGPHGQIVAPLFMGANPARVPSGPRAGTRLLAAEEDLAFELLHMLDPGQRARATIAAQPSEDILTRNVPEVGGMAFAGLPAAEMTIAQQGQLRRLLELYAGRMADSAASRQLQRIDEAGFGRLHFAWAGAYQPREPHYYRIHGPTVLVEYDNAQSNANHVHTVWRDLENDFGGDLLRRHYARQPHR
;
A
#
# COMPACT_ATOMS: atom_id res chain seq x y z
N MET A 1 -15.02 14.48 67.68
CA MET A 1 -16.45 14.42 68.01
C MET A 1 -17.04 13.30 67.24
N SER A 2 -17.27 12.24 67.92
CA SER A 2 -17.95 11.00 67.76
C SER A 2 -19.43 11.20 67.44
N THR A 3 -20.03 10.42 66.59
CA THR A 3 -21.29 9.76 66.96
C THR A 3 -21.59 8.63 65.95
N ARG A 4 -21.60 7.41 66.48
CA ARG A 4 -22.22 6.19 65.91
C ARG A 4 -23.73 6.22 66.22
N VAL A 5 -24.51 5.44 65.42
CA VAL A 5 -25.70 4.67 65.87
C VAL A 5 -26.16 3.85 64.65
N THR A 6 -26.08 2.58 64.55
CA THR A 6 -26.62 1.36 65.16
C THR A 6 -28.02 0.94 64.59
N TYR A 7 -28.02 -0.23 63.95
CA TYR A 7 -28.92 -1.39 63.86
C TYR A 7 -30.39 -1.25 64.28
N VAL A 8 -31.29 -1.87 63.45
CA VAL A 8 -32.33 -2.79 63.96
C VAL A 8 -32.72 -3.86 62.90
N ARG A 9 -32.75 -5.10 63.37
CA ARG A 9 -33.25 -6.35 62.75
C ARG A 9 -34.74 -6.56 63.12
N ARG A 10 -35.43 -7.40 62.37
CA ARG A 10 -36.50 -8.42 62.66
C ARG A 10 -37.58 -8.37 61.61
N GLY A 11 -38.15 -9.45 61.06
CA GLY A 11 -38.17 -10.85 61.37
C GLY A 11 -39.37 -11.52 60.68
N SER A 12 -39.18 -12.75 60.29
CA SER A 12 -40.08 -13.91 60.37
C SER A 12 -41.35 -14.03 59.48
N ALA A 13 -41.32 -15.01 58.58
CA ALA A 13 -42.12 -16.25 58.54
C ALA A 13 -43.51 -16.19 57.89
N GLY A 14 -43.76 -17.13 56.95
CA GLY A 14 -45.07 -17.58 56.54
C GLY A 14 -44.96 -18.55 55.36
N LEU A 15 -44.96 -19.86 55.66
CA LEU A 15 -45.18 -20.96 54.70
C LEU A 15 -46.57 -20.88 54.04
N PHE A 16 -46.65 -21.14 52.74
CA PHE A 16 -47.74 -21.94 52.17
C PHE A 16 -47.27 -22.68 50.92
N SER A 17 -47.33 -24.00 50.98
CA SER A 17 -47.13 -24.93 49.85
C SER A 17 -48.35 -24.90 48.96
N ALA A 18 -48.17 -24.80 47.65
CA ALA A 18 -49.11 -25.28 46.66
C ALA A 18 -48.38 -25.97 45.54
N ILE A 19 -48.56 -27.26 45.46
CA ILE A 19 -48.07 -28.15 44.37
C ILE A 19 -49.03 -27.93 43.20
N LEU A 20 -48.48 -27.47 42.05
CA LEU A 20 -49.16 -27.57 40.76
C LEU A 20 -48.20 -28.21 39.77
N ALA A 21 -48.54 -29.44 39.33
CA ALA A 21 -47.89 -30.12 38.23
C ALA A 21 -48.19 -29.41 36.92
N GLY A 22 -47.16 -28.89 36.25
CA GLY A 22 -47.25 -28.27 34.92
C GLY A 22 -46.20 -28.88 34.00
N ALA A 23 -46.63 -29.36 32.86
CA ALA A 23 -45.91 -30.10 31.84
C ALA A 23 -44.64 -29.41 31.38
N LEU A 24 -43.50 -30.15 31.40
CA LEU A 24 -42.27 -29.77 30.77
C LEU A 24 -42.38 -29.84 29.25
N LEU A 25 -42.65 -28.73 28.59
CA LEU A 25 -42.34 -28.53 27.18
C LEU A 25 -40.87 -28.17 27.09
N GLY A 26 -40.09 -29.11 26.62
CA GLY A 26 -38.64 -28.96 26.37
C GLY A 26 -38.40 -27.93 25.26
N CYS A 27 -38.04 -26.71 25.63
CA CYS A 27 -37.34 -25.79 24.72
C CYS A 27 -35.89 -26.30 24.59
N GLY A 28 -35.64 -27.03 23.51
CA GLY A 28 -34.28 -27.35 23.11
C GLY A 28 -33.55 -26.03 22.79
N ALA A 29 -32.65 -25.63 23.68
CA ALA A 29 -31.69 -24.56 23.38
C ALA A 29 -30.78 -25.05 22.24
N GLN A 30 -30.96 -24.49 21.04
CA GLN A 30 -30.01 -24.66 19.96
C GLN A 30 -28.62 -24.14 20.43
N PRO A 31 -27.55 -24.90 20.21
CA PRO A 31 -26.22 -24.38 20.49
C PRO A 31 -25.99 -23.10 19.67
N PRO A 32 -25.26 -22.13 20.20
CA PRO A 32 -24.96 -20.90 19.46
C PRO A 32 -24.29 -21.29 18.15
N ARG A 33 -24.84 -20.81 17.02
CA ARG A 33 -24.16 -20.91 15.72
C ARG A 33 -22.75 -20.33 15.91
N PRO A 34 -21.70 -21.02 15.40
CA PRO A 34 -20.39 -20.42 15.39
C PRO A 34 -20.52 -19.08 14.66
N ALA A 35 -19.99 -18.02 15.28
CA ALA A 35 -19.88 -16.71 14.68
C ALA A 35 -19.29 -16.92 13.27
N GLY A 36 -19.97 -16.41 12.26
CA GLY A 36 -19.59 -16.59 10.87
C GLY A 36 -18.10 -16.25 10.72
N GLY A 37 -17.33 -17.25 10.28
CA GLY A 37 -15.94 -17.03 9.93
C GLY A 37 -15.88 -15.84 9.00
N ALA A 38 -14.96 -14.91 9.26
CA ALA A 38 -14.70 -13.81 8.35
C ALA A 38 -14.56 -14.41 6.96
N SER A 39 -15.50 -14.11 6.06
CA SER A 39 -15.43 -14.52 4.67
C SER A 39 -14.09 -14.01 4.15
N GLY A 40 -13.23 -14.90 3.66
CA GLY A 40 -11.99 -14.50 3.02
C GLY A 40 -12.27 -13.44 1.95
N PRO A 41 -11.27 -12.63 1.57
CA PRO A 41 -11.48 -11.56 0.60
C PRO A 41 -12.18 -12.10 -0.64
N ASP A 42 -13.18 -11.36 -1.13
CA ASP A 42 -13.95 -11.75 -2.33
C ASP A 42 -13.09 -11.65 -3.59
N THR A 43 -12.28 -12.68 -3.82
CA THR A 43 -11.43 -12.81 -5.01
C THR A 43 -12.26 -12.88 -6.31
N SER A 44 -13.56 -13.16 -6.21
CA SER A 44 -14.47 -13.23 -7.36
C SER A 44 -14.73 -11.86 -7.98
N ALA A 45 -14.82 -10.80 -7.17
CA ALA A 45 -15.06 -9.44 -7.63
C ALA A 45 -13.87 -8.90 -8.47
N TRP A 46 -12.65 -9.11 -8.00
CA TRP A 46 -11.44 -8.68 -8.73
C TRP A 46 -11.28 -9.38 -10.06
N ALA A 47 -11.42 -10.72 -10.05
CA ALA A 47 -11.40 -11.51 -11.26
C ALA A 47 -12.54 -11.11 -12.23
N GLY A 48 -13.71 -10.75 -11.71
CA GLY A 48 -14.82 -10.21 -12.47
C GLY A 48 -14.46 -8.93 -13.21
N THR A 49 -13.88 -7.96 -12.50
CA THR A 49 -13.47 -6.66 -13.08
C THR A 49 -12.37 -6.83 -14.13
N ALA A 50 -11.39 -7.71 -13.89
CA ALA A 50 -10.36 -8.04 -14.86
C ALA A 50 -10.95 -8.66 -16.15
N ARG A 51 -11.91 -9.60 -16.02
CA ARG A 51 -12.62 -10.17 -17.18
C ARG A 51 -13.40 -9.11 -17.94
N THR A 52 -14.07 -8.20 -17.23
CA THR A 52 -14.79 -7.07 -17.85
C THR A 52 -13.83 -6.22 -18.67
N PHE A 53 -12.70 -5.81 -18.11
CA PHE A 53 -11.68 -5.08 -18.87
C PHE A 53 -11.23 -5.86 -20.11
N LEU A 54 -10.80 -7.12 -19.96
CA LEU A 54 -10.35 -7.95 -21.09
C LEU A 54 -11.43 -8.14 -22.17
N SER A 55 -12.71 -8.16 -21.81
CA SER A 55 -13.80 -8.30 -22.79
C SER A 55 -14.02 -7.05 -23.65
N THR A 56 -13.55 -5.89 -23.22
CA THR A 56 -13.60 -4.65 -24.03
C THR A 56 -12.51 -4.59 -25.11
N LEU A 57 -11.48 -5.43 -24.99
CA LEU A 57 -10.31 -5.39 -25.87
C LEU A 57 -10.53 -6.22 -27.16
N ASN A 58 -10.09 -5.70 -28.29
CA ASN A 58 -9.94 -6.51 -29.51
C ASN A 58 -8.71 -7.45 -29.40
N ASP A 59 -8.56 -8.37 -30.35
CA ASP A 59 -7.51 -9.40 -30.29
C ASP A 59 -6.08 -8.82 -30.24
N ARG A 60 -5.80 -7.75 -31.00
CA ARG A 60 -4.50 -7.07 -30.98
C ARG A 60 -4.23 -6.41 -29.62
N GLN A 61 -5.22 -5.75 -29.06
CA GLN A 61 -5.13 -5.12 -27.73
C GLN A 61 -4.96 -6.18 -26.64
N ARG A 62 -5.71 -7.29 -26.74
CA ARG A 62 -5.62 -8.42 -25.79
C ARG A 62 -4.24 -9.06 -25.83
N ALA A 63 -3.68 -9.28 -27.01
CA ALA A 63 -2.31 -9.80 -27.17
C ALA A 63 -1.25 -8.86 -26.59
N ALA A 64 -1.51 -7.55 -26.56
CA ALA A 64 -0.63 -6.57 -25.91
C ALA A 64 -0.81 -6.48 -24.38
N ALA A 65 -1.94 -6.96 -23.84
CA ALA A 65 -2.31 -6.83 -22.44
C ALA A 65 -2.06 -8.11 -21.61
N ALA A 66 -2.11 -9.31 -22.22
CA ALA A 66 -2.16 -10.58 -21.51
C ALA A 66 -0.93 -11.44 -21.79
N PHE A 67 -0.30 -11.93 -20.74
CA PHE A 67 0.96 -12.68 -20.75
C PHE A 67 0.85 -13.94 -19.87
N PRO A 68 1.72 -14.96 -20.07
CA PRO A 68 1.88 -16.06 -19.14
C PRO A 68 2.29 -15.57 -17.74
N PHE A 69 1.95 -16.32 -16.68
CA PHE A 69 2.30 -15.93 -15.30
C PHE A 69 3.82 -15.90 -15.04
N ASP A 70 4.56 -16.77 -15.70
CA ASP A 70 6.02 -16.87 -15.62
C ASP A 70 6.77 -15.92 -16.56
N HIS A 71 6.04 -15.00 -17.21
CA HIS A 71 6.67 -13.99 -18.07
C HIS A 71 7.69 -13.16 -17.28
N PRO A 72 8.93 -12.97 -17.76
CA PRO A 72 9.99 -12.32 -17.00
C PRO A 72 9.67 -10.86 -16.59
N GLU A 73 8.88 -10.17 -17.40
CA GLU A 73 8.46 -8.79 -17.09
C GLU A 73 7.49 -8.70 -15.89
N ARG A 74 6.94 -9.80 -15.38
CA ARG A 74 6.07 -9.79 -14.21
C ARG A 74 6.78 -9.29 -12.94
N THR A 75 8.07 -9.51 -12.83
CA THR A 75 8.89 -9.09 -11.68
C THR A 75 9.87 -7.97 -12.04
N ARG A 76 9.88 -7.54 -13.28
CA ARG A 76 10.63 -6.35 -13.73
C ARG A 76 9.72 -5.14 -13.64
N TRP A 77 10.09 -4.15 -12.88
CA TRP A 77 9.35 -2.92 -12.72
C TRP A 77 10.24 -1.69 -12.93
N ALA A 78 9.65 -0.58 -13.33
CA ALA A 78 10.38 0.64 -13.59
C ALA A 78 9.51 1.87 -13.30
N TYR A 79 10.16 2.98 -12.97
CA TYR A 79 9.52 4.27 -12.69
C TYR A 79 10.12 5.43 -13.50
N VAL A 80 11.12 5.15 -14.31
CA VAL A 80 11.75 6.12 -15.24
C VAL A 80 11.01 6.13 -16.59
N PRO A 81 11.21 7.15 -17.44
CA PRO A 81 10.60 7.20 -18.77
C PRO A 81 11.16 6.12 -19.69
N GLU A 82 10.45 5.01 -19.83
CA GLU A 82 10.79 3.92 -20.76
C GLU A 82 9.54 3.20 -21.23
N ARG A 83 9.67 2.41 -22.32
CA ARG A 83 8.61 1.53 -22.79
C ARG A 83 8.47 0.33 -21.85
N ARG A 84 7.23 -0.09 -21.57
CA ARG A 84 6.91 -1.21 -20.70
C ARG A 84 6.09 -2.27 -21.40
N THR A 85 6.05 -3.47 -20.83
CA THR A 85 5.14 -4.53 -21.22
C THR A 85 3.72 -4.15 -20.80
N GLY A 86 2.75 -4.44 -21.66
CA GLY A 86 1.35 -4.12 -21.44
C GLY A 86 0.74 -3.26 -22.54
N ILE A 87 -0.58 -3.09 -22.47
CA ILE A 87 -1.32 -2.20 -23.35
C ILE A 87 -1.27 -0.77 -22.80
N PRO A 88 -0.73 0.21 -23.54
CA PRO A 88 -0.70 1.61 -23.08
C PRO A 88 -2.07 2.27 -23.21
N LEU A 89 -2.32 3.31 -22.42
CA LEU A 89 -3.55 4.10 -22.47
C LEU A 89 -3.80 4.68 -23.86
N GLN A 90 -2.77 5.05 -24.62
CA GLN A 90 -2.90 5.56 -25.99
C GLN A 90 -3.57 4.57 -26.96
N MET A 91 -3.55 3.27 -26.66
CA MET A 91 -4.22 2.23 -27.47
C MET A 91 -5.65 1.95 -27.02
N MET A 92 -6.15 2.62 -26.01
CA MET A 92 -7.47 2.42 -25.43
C MET A 92 -8.42 3.56 -25.79
N ASP A 93 -9.65 3.22 -26.15
CA ASP A 93 -10.74 4.20 -26.22
C ASP A 93 -11.22 4.62 -24.80
N ALA A 94 -12.15 5.57 -24.74
CA ALA A 94 -12.63 6.11 -23.46
C ALA A 94 -13.31 5.05 -22.58
N GLY A 95 -14.05 4.11 -23.17
CA GLY A 95 -14.71 3.01 -22.47
C GLY A 95 -13.70 2.01 -21.90
N GLN A 96 -12.70 1.66 -22.69
CA GLN A 96 -11.59 0.78 -22.30
C GLN A 96 -10.75 1.41 -21.19
N ARG A 97 -10.46 2.71 -21.25
CA ARG A 97 -9.76 3.43 -20.17
C ARG A 97 -10.58 3.43 -18.87
N ALA A 98 -11.90 3.67 -18.96
CA ALA A 98 -12.76 3.59 -17.79
C ALA A 98 -12.74 2.20 -17.16
N ALA A 99 -12.78 1.13 -17.95
CA ALA A 99 -12.66 -0.25 -17.47
C ALA A 99 -11.27 -0.54 -16.87
N ALA A 100 -10.18 -0.03 -17.47
CA ALA A 100 -8.82 -0.15 -16.94
C ALA A 100 -8.68 0.51 -15.57
N PHE A 101 -9.22 1.72 -15.39
CA PHE A 101 -9.19 2.40 -14.09
C PHE A 101 -10.13 1.76 -13.05
N ALA A 102 -11.27 1.20 -13.46
CA ALA A 102 -12.09 0.39 -12.58
C ALA A 102 -11.35 -0.86 -12.11
N PHE A 103 -10.58 -1.48 -13.02
CA PHE A 103 -9.72 -2.62 -12.68
C PHE A 103 -8.56 -2.20 -11.75
N LEU A 104 -7.89 -1.09 -11.99
CA LEU A 104 -6.85 -0.54 -11.10
C LEU A 104 -7.38 -0.36 -9.67
N GLY A 105 -8.63 0.11 -9.51
CA GLY A 105 -9.31 0.24 -8.22
C GLY A 105 -9.56 -1.07 -7.47
N THR A 106 -9.29 -2.24 -8.08
CA THR A 106 -9.37 -3.53 -7.35
C THR A 106 -8.12 -3.82 -6.52
N GLY A 107 -6.97 -3.25 -6.87
CA GLY A 107 -5.74 -3.36 -6.09
C GLY A 107 -5.43 -2.11 -5.27
N LEU A 108 -6.00 -0.96 -5.64
CA LEU A 108 -5.82 0.32 -4.96
C LEU A 108 -7.11 0.77 -4.29
N SER A 109 -6.97 1.55 -3.22
CA SER A 109 -8.05 2.31 -2.61
C SER A 109 -8.50 3.47 -3.51
N GLU A 110 -9.57 4.17 -3.13
CA GLU A 110 -9.96 5.43 -3.76
C GLU A 110 -8.81 6.45 -3.73
N ARG A 111 -8.12 6.58 -2.58
CA ARG A 111 -6.93 7.43 -2.44
C ARG A 111 -5.81 6.99 -3.39
N GLY A 112 -5.48 5.70 -3.42
CA GLY A 112 -4.42 5.17 -4.29
C GLY A 112 -4.72 5.37 -5.77
N THR A 113 -5.97 5.14 -6.19
CA THR A 113 -6.42 5.39 -7.56
C THR A 113 -6.40 6.88 -7.91
N GLY A 114 -6.78 7.75 -6.96
CA GLY A 114 -6.68 9.20 -7.10
C GLY A 114 -5.23 9.66 -7.27
N LEU A 115 -4.29 9.12 -6.49
CA LEU A 115 -2.86 9.38 -6.65
C LEU A 115 -2.34 8.93 -8.02
N ALA A 116 -2.71 7.73 -8.47
CA ALA A 116 -2.31 7.23 -9.80
C ALA A 116 -2.78 8.16 -10.93
N ARG A 117 -4.04 8.64 -10.89
CA ARG A 117 -4.55 9.64 -11.84
C ARG A 117 -3.79 10.97 -11.74
N GLY A 118 -3.52 11.44 -10.52
CA GLY A 118 -2.76 12.67 -10.30
C GLY A 118 -1.33 12.60 -10.83
N ILE A 119 -0.66 11.43 -10.73
CA ILE A 119 0.67 11.20 -11.31
C ILE A 119 0.63 11.30 -12.83
N ILE A 120 -0.39 10.68 -13.46
CA ILE A 120 -0.60 10.77 -14.92
C ILE A 120 -0.84 12.23 -15.36
N GLU A 121 -1.62 12.99 -14.58
CA GLU A 121 -1.84 14.42 -14.86
C GLU A 121 -0.54 15.24 -14.69
N LEU A 122 0.28 14.93 -13.67
CA LEU A 122 1.58 15.59 -13.48
C LEU A 122 2.54 15.35 -14.63
N GLU A 123 2.45 14.20 -15.31
CA GLU A 123 3.29 13.93 -16.50
C GLU A 123 3.03 14.96 -17.61
N GLY A 124 1.77 15.33 -17.85
CA GLY A 124 1.42 16.40 -18.80
C GLY A 124 1.97 17.76 -18.35
N ILE A 125 1.82 18.11 -17.06
CA ILE A 125 2.35 19.35 -16.51
C ILE A 125 3.89 19.40 -16.60
N LEU A 126 4.56 18.28 -16.33
CA LEU A 126 6.01 18.16 -16.46
C LEU A 126 6.44 18.37 -17.92
N GLY A 127 5.70 17.81 -18.88
CA GLY A 127 5.96 18.02 -20.30
C GLY A 127 5.85 19.50 -20.71
N GLU A 128 4.87 20.22 -20.18
CA GLU A 128 4.74 21.67 -20.39
C GLU A 128 5.90 22.45 -19.77
N LEU A 129 6.37 22.08 -18.58
CA LEU A 129 7.48 22.72 -17.88
C LEU A 129 8.84 22.47 -18.56
N GLU A 130 9.07 21.28 -19.07
CA GLU A 130 10.29 20.91 -19.78
C GLU A 130 10.33 21.46 -21.23
N GLY A 131 9.17 21.79 -21.80
CA GLY A 131 9.03 22.38 -23.12
C GLY A 131 9.30 21.41 -24.27
N ALA A 132 9.32 21.96 -25.51
CA ALA A 132 9.44 21.16 -26.74
C ALA A 132 10.78 20.42 -26.92
N GLY A 133 11.75 20.61 -26.02
CA GLY A 133 13.03 19.92 -26.03
C GLY A 133 12.97 18.46 -25.59
N GLY A 134 11.83 18.04 -25.03
CA GLY A 134 11.63 16.69 -24.51
C GLY A 134 12.52 16.37 -23.31
N SER A 135 12.35 15.16 -22.78
CA SER A 135 13.21 14.63 -21.72
C SER A 135 14.55 14.15 -22.30
N PRO A 136 15.69 14.51 -21.72
CA PRO A 136 16.99 13.93 -22.09
C PRO A 136 17.07 12.42 -21.77
N TRP A 137 16.09 11.87 -21.08
CA TRP A 137 16.08 10.50 -20.52
C TRP A 137 15.16 9.53 -21.27
N GLY A 138 14.60 9.89 -22.44
CA GLY A 138 13.74 8.94 -23.17
C GLY A 138 12.62 9.59 -23.96
N PRO A 139 11.58 8.84 -24.30
CA PRO A 139 10.41 9.38 -24.98
C PRO A 139 9.82 10.53 -24.15
N GLY A 140 9.31 11.55 -24.82
CA GLY A 140 8.77 12.75 -24.18
C GLY A 140 7.74 12.43 -23.10
N ARG A 141 7.45 13.43 -22.26
CA ARG A 141 6.45 13.32 -21.20
C ARG A 141 5.07 13.14 -21.80
N ASP A 142 4.53 11.93 -21.71
CA ASP A 142 3.26 11.58 -22.35
C ASP A 142 2.34 10.84 -21.36
N PRO A 143 1.26 11.49 -20.89
CA PRO A 143 0.27 10.87 -19.99
C PRO A 143 -0.46 9.66 -20.61
N GLU A 144 -0.27 9.39 -21.89
CA GLU A 144 -0.82 8.22 -22.60
C GLU A 144 0.10 6.98 -22.50
N LEU A 145 1.35 7.13 -22.01
CA LEU A 145 2.35 6.07 -21.89
C LEU A 145 2.34 5.43 -20.47
N TYR A 146 1.14 5.02 -20.04
CA TYR A 146 0.93 4.16 -18.88
C TYR A 146 0.37 2.83 -19.34
N PHE A 147 0.96 1.74 -18.89
CA PHE A 147 0.80 0.40 -19.46
C PHE A 147 0.13 -0.54 -18.46
N LEU A 148 -0.92 -1.24 -18.87
CA LEU A 148 -1.58 -2.28 -18.09
C LEU A 148 -1.23 -3.66 -18.65
N ALA A 149 -0.61 -4.50 -17.82
CA ALA A 149 -0.30 -5.88 -18.14
C ALA A 149 -0.98 -6.85 -17.18
N LEU A 150 -1.52 -7.95 -17.69
CA LEU A 150 -2.07 -9.06 -16.92
C LEU A 150 -1.20 -10.30 -17.13
N PHE A 151 -0.86 -10.98 -16.05
CA PHE A 151 -0.03 -12.19 -16.05
C PHE A 151 -0.87 -13.38 -15.58
N ALA A 152 -1.15 -14.32 -16.45
CA ALA A 152 -2.18 -15.35 -16.40
C ALA A 152 -3.62 -14.79 -16.49
N GLY A 153 -4.59 -15.67 -16.53
CA GLY A 153 -6.00 -15.30 -16.60
C GLY A 153 -6.67 -15.21 -15.23
N PRO A 154 -7.52 -14.21 -14.99
CA PRO A 154 -8.27 -14.10 -13.75
C PRO A 154 -9.25 -15.26 -13.59
N GLY A 155 -9.26 -15.89 -12.40
CA GLY A 155 -10.18 -16.98 -12.05
C GLY A 155 -9.76 -18.37 -12.54
N GLY A 156 -8.51 -18.55 -12.99
CA GLY A 156 -7.91 -19.86 -13.24
C GLY A 156 -7.51 -20.58 -11.93
N PRO A 157 -7.09 -21.85 -12.03
CA PRO A 157 -6.62 -22.65 -10.87
C PRO A 157 -5.27 -22.18 -10.33
N HIS A 158 -4.59 -21.28 -11.01
CA HIS A 158 -3.25 -20.81 -10.68
C HIS A 158 -3.28 -19.34 -10.19
N PRO A 159 -2.28 -18.91 -9.43
CA PRO A 159 -2.11 -17.50 -9.13
C PRO A 159 -2.06 -16.67 -10.42
N TRP A 160 -2.58 -15.45 -10.36
CA TRP A 160 -2.46 -14.48 -11.43
C TRP A 160 -2.00 -13.13 -10.89
N GLY A 161 -1.60 -12.23 -11.76
CA GLY A 161 -1.14 -10.92 -11.35
C GLY A 161 -1.36 -9.89 -12.44
N TRP A 162 -1.09 -8.64 -12.10
CA TRP A 162 -1.11 -7.55 -13.04
C TRP A 162 -0.19 -6.42 -12.58
N SER A 163 0.25 -5.61 -13.53
CA SER A 163 0.96 -4.37 -13.26
C SER A 163 0.32 -3.21 -14.01
N PHE A 164 0.37 -2.02 -13.41
CA PHE A 164 0.04 -0.76 -14.07
C PHE A 164 1.20 0.20 -13.85
N GLU A 165 1.90 0.53 -14.92
CA GLU A 165 3.17 1.22 -14.85
C GLU A 165 3.30 2.34 -15.87
N GLY A 166 3.98 3.39 -15.47
CA GLY A 166 4.40 4.52 -16.28
C GLY A 166 5.48 5.32 -15.58
N HIS A 167 5.85 6.46 -16.13
CA HIS A 167 6.76 7.35 -15.43
C HIS A 167 6.17 7.75 -14.07
N HIS A 168 6.96 7.60 -13.00
CA HIS A 168 6.58 7.85 -11.61
C HIS A 168 5.45 6.96 -11.04
N LEU A 169 5.06 5.89 -11.71
CA LEU A 169 4.04 4.98 -11.23
C LEU A 169 4.42 3.52 -11.53
N SER A 170 4.41 2.68 -10.48
CA SER A 170 4.45 1.22 -10.65
C SER A 170 3.59 0.57 -9.58
N VAL A 171 2.51 -0.06 -10.02
CA VAL A 171 1.57 -0.82 -9.19
C VAL A 171 1.68 -2.28 -9.59
N ASN A 172 2.10 -3.13 -8.67
CA ASN A 172 2.26 -4.57 -8.91
C ASN A 172 1.36 -5.35 -7.96
N VAL A 173 0.51 -6.18 -8.53
CA VAL A 173 -0.47 -6.96 -7.78
C VAL A 173 -0.35 -8.44 -8.14
N THR A 174 -0.29 -9.27 -7.12
CA THR A 174 -0.37 -10.73 -7.26
C THR A 174 -1.57 -11.24 -6.46
N ASP A 175 -2.49 -11.91 -7.14
CA ASP A 175 -3.65 -12.57 -6.53
C ASP A 175 -3.30 -14.05 -6.23
N LEU A 176 -3.38 -14.41 -4.99
CA LEU A 176 -3.07 -15.73 -4.45
C LEU A 176 -4.34 -16.51 -4.08
N GLY A 177 -5.48 -16.14 -4.63
CA GLY A 177 -6.78 -16.77 -4.35
C GLY A 177 -7.17 -16.61 -2.87
N PRO A 178 -7.35 -17.71 -2.13
CA PRO A 178 -7.77 -17.68 -0.72
C PRO A 178 -6.79 -16.91 0.20
N HIS A 179 -5.55 -16.74 -0.22
CA HIS A 179 -4.54 -15.97 0.52
C HIS A 179 -4.61 -14.47 0.26
N GLY A 180 -5.49 -14.04 -0.66
CA GLY A 180 -5.75 -12.64 -0.99
C GLY A 180 -4.72 -12.04 -1.95
N GLN A 181 -4.76 -10.70 -2.08
CA GLN A 181 -3.85 -9.96 -2.94
C GLN A 181 -2.63 -9.44 -2.18
N ILE A 182 -1.49 -9.47 -2.84
CA ILE A 182 -0.30 -8.70 -2.47
C ILE A 182 -0.18 -7.51 -3.43
N VAL A 183 -0.05 -6.32 -2.89
CA VAL A 183 0.16 -5.07 -3.65
C VAL A 183 1.55 -4.55 -3.29
N ALA A 184 2.57 -5.16 -3.89
CA ALA A 184 3.97 -4.83 -3.66
C ALA A 184 4.87 -5.45 -4.76
N PRO A 185 5.92 -4.71 -5.20
CA PRO A 185 6.23 -3.33 -4.83
C PRO A 185 5.16 -2.35 -5.31
N LEU A 186 4.96 -1.24 -4.54
CA LEU A 186 4.07 -0.15 -4.93
C LEU A 186 4.86 1.15 -4.93
N PHE A 187 5.14 1.67 -6.11
CA PHE A 187 5.87 2.93 -6.29
C PHE A 187 4.95 4.05 -6.78
N MET A 188 5.07 5.20 -6.16
CA MET A 188 4.40 6.44 -6.55
C MET A 188 5.36 7.62 -6.38
N GLY A 189 5.60 8.35 -7.45
CA GLY A 189 6.44 9.55 -7.46
C GLY A 189 5.67 10.79 -7.90
N ALA A 190 6.29 11.96 -7.73
CA ALA A 190 5.72 13.24 -8.18
C ALA A 190 6.83 14.15 -8.70
N ASN A 191 6.75 14.52 -9.95
CA ASN A 191 7.60 15.54 -10.55
C ASN A 191 6.72 16.48 -11.41
N PRO A 192 6.61 17.76 -11.03
CA PRO A 192 7.18 18.38 -9.84
C PRO A 192 6.49 17.93 -8.54
N ALA A 193 7.23 17.88 -7.42
CA ALA A 193 6.65 17.63 -6.09
C ALA A 193 5.67 18.76 -5.69
N ARG A 194 5.97 19.98 -6.09
CA ARG A 194 5.10 21.16 -6.03
C ARG A 194 5.04 21.83 -7.40
N VAL A 195 3.85 21.91 -7.96
CA VAL A 195 3.63 22.60 -9.24
C VAL A 195 4.01 24.07 -9.12
N PRO A 196 4.98 24.58 -9.90
CA PRO A 196 5.50 25.93 -9.71
C PRO A 196 4.61 27.03 -10.27
N SER A 197 3.83 26.75 -11.32
CA SER A 197 3.06 27.75 -12.07
C SER A 197 1.83 27.15 -12.76
N GLY A 198 1.02 27.98 -13.40
CA GLY A 198 -0.18 27.55 -14.13
C GLY A 198 -1.40 27.33 -13.24
N PRO A 199 -2.49 26.76 -13.78
CA PRO A 199 -3.76 26.58 -13.07
C PRO A 199 -3.66 25.66 -11.83
N ARG A 200 -2.66 24.79 -11.78
CA ARG A 200 -2.40 23.85 -10.69
C ARG A 200 -1.27 24.34 -9.76
N ALA A 201 -0.82 25.58 -9.87
CA ALA A 201 0.26 26.14 -9.04
C ALA A 201 0.03 25.88 -7.54
N GLY A 202 1.07 25.44 -6.84
CA GLY A 202 1.03 25.10 -5.43
C GLY A 202 0.56 23.67 -5.10
N THR A 203 0.00 22.92 -6.05
CA THR A 203 -0.41 21.52 -5.84
C THR A 203 0.80 20.66 -5.44
N ARG A 204 0.64 19.88 -4.37
CA ARG A 204 1.57 18.86 -3.88
C ARG A 204 0.82 17.53 -3.80
N LEU A 205 1.08 16.60 -4.73
CA LEU A 205 0.33 15.36 -4.81
C LEU A 205 0.63 14.41 -3.63
N LEU A 206 1.90 14.35 -3.22
CA LEU A 206 2.40 13.52 -2.10
C LEU A 206 2.73 14.37 -0.86
N ALA A 207 1.89 15.40 -0.59
CA ALA A 207 2.12 16.32 0.52
C ALA A 207 2.08 15.63 1.88
N ALA A 208 1.13 14.74 2.10
CA ALA A 208 0.91 14.10 3.39
C ALA A 208 2.08 13.18 3.79
N GLU A 209 2.73 12.54 2.83
CA GLU A 209 3.90 11.70 3.02
C GLU A 209 5.09 12.51 3.57
N GLU A 210 5.30 13.69 3.02
CA GLU A 210 6.34 14.63 3.48
C GLU A 210 5.98 15.25 4.82
N ASP A 211 4.77 15.80 4.94
CA ASP A 211 4.33 16.56 6.12
C ASP A 211 4.31 15.69 7.38
N LEU A 212 3.75 14.46 7.33
CA LEU A 212 3.73 13.55 8.48
C LEU A 212 5.13 13.08 8.90
N ALA A 213 6.04 12.92 7.93
CA ALA A 213 7.41 12.54 8.25
C ALA A 213 8.18 13.68 8.93
N PHE A 214 8.01 14.93 8.48
CA PHE A 214 8.55 16.10 9.17
C PHE A 214 7.92 16.29 10.56
N GLU A 215 6.62 16.08 10.72
CA GLU A 215 5.98 16.08 12.03
C GLU A 215 6.64 15.08 12.97
N LEU A 216 6.86 13.83 12.54
CA LEU A 216 7.57 12.83 13.35
C LEU A 216 8.99 13.28 13.66
N LEU A 217 9.75 13.75 12.67
CA LEU A 217 11.13 14.22 12.86
C LEU A 217 11.22 15.33 13.90
N HIS A 218 10.29 16.29 13.88
CA HIS A 218 10.26 17.41 14.80
C HIS A 218 9.77 17.04 16.20
N MET A 219 9.03 15.92 16.37
CA MET A 219 8.68 15.37 17.66
C MET A 219 9.85 14.67 18.36
N LEU A 220 10.92 14.32 17.64
CA LEU A 220 12.09 13.65 18.19
C LEU A 220 12.91 14.65 19.03
N ASP A 221 13.37 14.22 20.21
CA ASP A 221 14.37 14.97 20.96
C ASP A 221 15.72 14.99 20.22
N PRO A 222 16.68 15.84 20.64
CA PRO A 222 17.98 15.94 19.94
C PRO A 222 18.74 14.62 19.87
N GLY A 223 18.69 13.77 20.93
CA GLY A 223 19.35 12.48 20.95
C GLY A 223 18.68 11.46 20.01
N GLN A 224 17.35 11.40 20.04
CA GLN A 224 16.56 10.58 19.13
C GLN A 224 16.76 11.00 17.66
N ARG A 225 16.76 12.32 17.40
CA ARG A 225 16.98 12.85 16.04
C ARG A 225 18.37 12.52 15.52
N ALA A 226 19.39 12.66 16.36
CA ALA A 226 20.76 12.26 15.99
C ALA A 226 20.86 10.77 15.61
N ARG A 227 20.12 9.90 16.33
CA ARG A 227 20.05 8.47 16.02
C ARG A 227 19.23 8.14 14.80
N ALA A 228 18.14 8.87 14.56
CA ALA A 228 17.34 8.73 13.34
C ALA A 228 18.13 9.15 12.10
N THR A 229 19.05 10.12 12.23
CA THR A 229 19.81 10.66 11.11
C THR A 229 20.97 9.73 10.71
N ILE A 230 20.85 9.13 9.54
CA ILE A 230 21.82 8.15 9.02
C ILE A 230 22.86 8.78 8.08
N ALA A 231 22.58 9.96 7.52
CA ALA A 231 23.52 10.70 6.67
C ALA A 231 23.17 12.20 6.65
N ALA A 232 24.20 13.04 6.46
CA ALA A 232 24.05 14.48 6.33
C ALA A 232 23.47 14.92 4.97
N GLN A 233 23.60 14.09 3.95
CA GLN A 233 23.03 14.29 2.62
C GLN A 233 22.18 13.07 2.24
N PRO A 234 21.05 13.24 1.57
CA PRO A 234 20.28 12.12 1.05
C PRO A 234 21.03 11.44 -0.11
N SER A 235 20.61 10.23 -0.46
CA SER A 235 20.97 9.62 -1.74
C SER A 235 20.31 10.41 -2.89
N GLU A 236 20.76 10.15 -4.12
CA GLU A 236 20.15 10.79 -5.31
C GLU A 236 18.79 10.19 -5.67
N ASP A 237 18.39 9.08 -5.04
CA ASP A 237 17.14 8.36 -5.29
C ASP A 237 16.86 7.38 -4.12
N ILE A 238 15.67 6.74 -4.14
CA ILE A 238 15.37 5.64 -3.22
C ILE A 238 16.48 4.59 -3.28
N LEU A 239 16.91 4.09 -2.13
CA LEU A 239 18.08 3.19 -2.04
C LEU A 239 17.85 1.84 -2.71
N THR A 240 16.61 1.34 -2.66
CA THR A 240 16.27 0.05 -3.29
C THR A 240 16.07 0.14 -4.79
N ARG A 241 15.96 1.34 -5.35
CA ARG A 241 15.68 1.54 -6.78
C ARG A 241 14.57 0.59 -7.26
N ASN A 242 14.73 0.01 -8.44
CA ASN A 242 13.80 -0.94 -9.04
C ASN A 242 14.27 -2.40 -8.99
N VAL A 243 15.06 -2.78 -7.98
CA VAL A 243 15.46 -4.19 -7.83
C VAL A 243 14.23 -5.06 -7.57
N PRO A 244 14.15 -6.27 -8.14
CA PRO A 244 13.00 -7.15 -7.91
C PRO A 244 12.92 -7.65 -6.45
N GLU A 245 14.05 -7.88 -5.80
CA GLU A 245 14.13 -8.32 -4.40
C GLU A 245 15.03 -7.39 -3.59
N VAL A 246 14.57 -6.99 -2.41
CA VAL A 246 15.37 -6.24 -1.46
C VAL A 246 16.18 -7.21 -0.60
N GLY A 247 17.47 -7.34 -0.89
CA GLY A 247 18.36 -8.20 -0.12
C GLY A 247 19.19 -7.44 0.90
N GLY A 248 19.35 -8.00 2.11
CA GLY A 248 20.46 -7.69 3.02
C GLY A 248 20.61 -6.25 3.52
N MET A 249 19.57 -5.40 3.40
CA MET A 249 19.63 -4.03 3.93
C MET A 249 19.64 -4.07 5.47
N ALA A 250 20.67 -3.51 6.09
CA ALA A 250 20.77 -3.40 7.53
C ALA A 250 19.75 -2.41 8.10
N PHE A 251 19.19 -2.72 9.27
CA PHE A 251 18.39 -1.76 10.03
C PHE A 251 19.26 -0.57 10.45
N ALA A 252 18.74 0.63 10.22
CA ALA A 252 19.39 1.87 10.62
C ALA A 252 18.34 2.91 11.03
N GLY A 253 18.72 3.86 11.85
CA GLY A 253 17.84 4.89 12.38
C GLY A 253 17.34 4.58 13.79
N LEU A 254 16.28 5.28 14.22
CA LEU A 254 15.69 5.17 15.56
C LEU A 254 14.67 4.02 15.59
N PRO A 255 14.85 3.00 16.46
CA PRO A 255 13.84 1.96 16.64
C PRO A 255 12.56 2.53 17.26
N ALA A 256 11.39 2.07 16.80
CA ALA A 256 10.11 2.48 17.37
C ALA A 256 9.97 2.12 18.86
N ALA A 257 10.63 1.04 19.31
CA ALA A 257 10.68 0.69 20.74
C ALA A 257 11.32 1.78 21.62
N GLU A 258 12.10 2.70 21.07
CA GLU A 258 12.76 3.80 21.78
C GLU A 258 12.05 5.15 21.59
N MET A 259 10.90 5.13 20.93
CA MET A 259 10.02 6.29 20.76
C MET A 259 9.00 6.36 21.89
N THR A 260 8.57 7.57 22.23
CA THR A 260 7.41 7.78 23.10
C THR A 260 6.13 7.27 22.45
N ILE A 261 5.07 7.05 23.23
CA ILE A 261 3.75 6.62 22.69
C ILE A 261 3.24 7.60 21.62
N ALA A 262 3.42 8.92 21.82
CA ALA A 262 3.01 9.92 20.86
C ALA A 262 3.80 9.83 19.54
N GLN A 263 5.11 9.62 19.60
CA GLN A 263 5.98 9.42 18.44
C GLN A 263 5.65 8.12 17.71
N GLN A 264 5.40 7.01 18.43
CA GLN A 264 4.93 5.75 17.85
C GLN A 264 3.58 5.92 17.13
N GLY A 265 2.68 6.70 17.74
CA GLY A 265 1.40 7.04 17.11
C GLY A 265 1.58 7.82 15.80
N GLN A 266 2.55 8.73 15.74
CA GLN A 266 2.88 9.48 14.52
C GLN A 266 3.50 8.57 13.44
N LEU A 267 4.45 7.70 13.84
CA LEU A 267 5.02 6.70 12.93
C LEU A 267 3.94 5.76 12.37
N ARG A 268 2.97 5.35 13.22
CA ARG A 268 1.81 4.54 12.80
C ARG A 268 0.98 5.26 11.77
N ARG A 269 0.64 6.54 11.98
CA ARG A 269 -0.13 7.34 11.02
C ARG A 269 0.58 7.45 9.67
N LEU A 270 1.90 7.65 9.67
CA LEU A 270 2.69 7.70 8.44
C LEU A 270 2.66 6.35 7.71
N LEU A 271 2.80 5.23 8.43
CA LEU A 271 2.74 3.89 7.86
C LEU A 271 1.35 3.58 7.27
N GLU A 272 0.28 3.93 8.00
CA GLU A 272 -1.11 3.76 7.57
C GLU A 272 -1.43 4.63 6.33
N LEU A 273 -0.83 5.81 6.20
CA LEU A 273 -0.96 6.65 5.01
C LEU A 273 -0.44 5.93 3.75
N TYR A 274 0.70 5.24 3.85
CA TYR A 274 1.24 4.44 2.74
C TYR A 274 0.41 3.20 2.47
N ALA A 275 0.08 2.42 3.49
CA ALA A 275 -0.76 1.24 3.36
C ALA A 275 -2.14 1.59 2.78
N GLY A 276 -2.70 2.74 3.16
CA GLY A 276 -3.98 3.25 2.66
C GLY A 276 -4.03 3.61 1.17
N ARG A 277 -2.95 3.43 0.42
CA ARG A 277 -2.94 3.46 -1.06
C ARG A 277 -3.49 2.17 -1.66
N MET A 278 -3.35 1.06 -0.94
CA MET A 278 -3.80 -0.28 -1.35
C MET A 278 -5.29 -0.45 -1.07
N ALA A 279 -5.93 -1.41 -1.73
CA ALA A 279 -7.27 -1.86 -1.36
C ALA A 279 -7.32 -2.28 0.12
N ASP A 280 -8.42 -2.00 0.81
CA ASP A 280 -8.55 -2.12 2.27
C ASP A 280 -8.11 -3.48 2.82
N SER A 281 -8.47 -4.56 2.12
CA SER A 281 -8.10 -5.91 2.53
C SER A 281 -6.60 -6.18 2.42
N ALA A 282 -5.91 -5.60 1.43
CA ALA A 282 -4.47 -5.70 1.27
C ALA A 282 -3.75 -4.82 2.31
N ALA A 283 -4.21 -3.58 2.50
CA ALA A 283 -3.70 -2.67 3.51
C ALA A 283 -3.77 -3.28 4.92
N SER A 284 -4.95 -3.79 5.30
CA SER A 284 -5.18 -4.41 6.61
C SER A 284 -4.25 -5.60 6.86
N ARG A 285 -4.05 -6.47 5.86
CA ARG A 285 -3.11 -7.60 5.98
C ARG A 285 -1.67 -7.15 6.14
N GLN A 286 -1.25 -6.13 5.41
CA GLN A 286 0.11 -5.60 5.53
C GLN A 286 0.35 -5.03 6.93
N LEU A 287 -0.59 -4.22 7.45
CA LEU A 287 -0.49 -3.66 8.79
C LEU A 287 -0.51 -4.75 9.86
N GLN A 288 -1.38 -5.76 9.73
CA GLN A 288 -1.42 -6.90 10.65
C GLN A 288 -0.08 -7.66 10.68
N ARG A 289 0.54 -7.95 9.53
CA ARG A 289 1.86 -8.61 9.47
C ARG A 289 2.97 -7.79 10.12
N ILE A 290 2.91 -6.47 10.00
CA ILE A 290 3.84 -5.57 10.67
C ILE A 290 3.67 -5.65 12.18
N ASP A 291 2.43 -5.68 12.68
CA ASP A 291 2.13 -5.81 14.10
C ASP A 291 2.55 -7.17 14.66
N GLU A 292 2.29 -8.26 13.93
CA GLU A 292 2.73 -9.62 14.27
C GLU A 292 4.26 -9.76 14.30
N ALA A 293 4.97 -9.06 13.39
CA ALA A 293 6.43 -9.02 13.38
C ALA A 293 7.01 -8.14 14.49
N GLY A 294 6.17 -7.32 15.14
CA GLY A 294 6.50 -6.42 16.24
C GLY A 294 6.74 -4.98 15.80
N PHE A 295 5.77 -4.10 16.04
CA PHE A 295 5.84 -2.67 15.70
C PHE A 295 7.09 -1.99 16.28
N GLY A 296 7.51 -2.35 17.49
CA GLY A 296 8.73 -1.82 18.13
C GLY A 296 10.02 -2.10 17.37
N ARG A 297 10.01 -3.04 16.42
CA ARG A 297 11.15 -3.39 15.55
C ARG A 297 11.24 -2.55 14.28
N LEU A 298 10.27 -1.68 14.04
CA LEU A 298 10.38 -0.68 12.98
C LEU A 298 11.46 0.32 13.32
N HIS A 299 12.21 0.76 12.31
CA HIS A 299 13.22 1.81 12.41
C HIS A 299 12.81 2.98 11.53
N PHE A 300 12.82 4.18 12.07
CA PHE A 300 12.68 5.41 11.30
C PHE A 300 14.08 6.00 11.06
N ALA A 301 14.45 6.15 9.80
CA ALA A 301 15.73 6.72 9.41
C ALA A 301 15.53 7.95 8.54
N TRP A 302 16.40 8.94 8.71
CA TRP A 302 16.41 10.22 7.99
C TRP A 302 17.79 10.51 7.40
N ALA A 303 17.82 11.16 6.23
CA ALA A 303 19.05 11.74 5.69
C ALA A 303 18.72 13.12 5.07
N GLY A 304 19.69 14.04 5.14
CA GLY A 304 19.56 15.38 4.59
C GLY A 304 18.98 16.40 5.55
N ALA A 305 18.37 17.45 5.00
CA ALA A 305 17.90 18.61 5.74
C ALA A 305 16.68 18.33 6.61
N TYR A 306 16.51 19.14 7.67
CA TYR A 306 15.37 19.08 8.59
C TYR A 306 14.28 20.12 8.30
N GLN A 307 14.37 20.72 7.13
CA GLN A 307 13.43 21.75 6.69
C GLN A 307 12.77 21.36 5.35
N PRO A 308 11.48 21.63 5.17
CA PRO A 308 10.82 21.41 3.88
C PRO A 308 11.50 22.19 2.76
N ARG A 309 11.44 21.69 1.53
CA ARG A 309 12.04 22.26 0.32
C ARG A 309 13.57 22.21 0.29
N GLU A 310 14.17 21.46 1.15
CA GLU A 310 15.60 21.11 1.08
C GLU A 310 15.74 19.61 0.84
N PRO A 311 16.80 19.15 0.21
CA PRO A 311 16.99 17.73 -0.10
C PRO A 311 16.94 16.85 1.14
N HIS A 312 16.07 15.84 1.12
CA HIS A 312 15.90 14.90 2.22
C HIS A 312 15.40 13.55 1.74
N TYR A 313 15.66 12.55 2.59
CA TYR A 313 15.22 11.17 2.43
C TYR A 313 14.78 10.64 3.79
N TYR A 314 13.76 9.80 3.80
CA TYR A 314 13.47 8.98 4.97
C TYR A 314 13.06 7.56 4.58
N ARG A 315 13.19 6.64 5.55
CA ARG A 315 12.63 5.30 5.41
C ARG A 315 12.03 4.81 6.71
N ILE A 316 11.04 3.91 6.59
CA ILE A 316 10.52 3.07 7.66
C ILE A 316 10.91 1.65 7.29
N HIS A 317 11.76 1.02 8.10
CA HIS A 317 12.29 -0.31 7.81
C HIS A 317 12.00 -1.25 8.98
N GLY A 318 11.29 -2.35 8.71
CA GLY A 318 10.96 -3.39 9.65
C GLY A 318 11.24 -4.79 9.09
N PRO A 319 10.94 -5.86 9.85
CA PRO A 319 11.21 -7.23 9.41
C PRO A 319 10.46 -7.62 8.12
N THR A 320 9.26 -7.06 7.89
CA THR A 320 8.37 -7.42 6.78
C THR A 320 8.12 -6.29 5.80
N VAL A 321 8.55 -5.08 6.11
CA VAL A 321 8.22 -3.87 5.34
C VAL A 321 9.41 -2.95 5.18
N LEU A 322 9.51 -2.32 4.03
CA LEU A 322 10.34 -1.15 3.80
C LEU A 322 9.51 -0.10 3.05
N VAL A 323 9.46 1.09 3.62
CA VAL A 323 8.95 2.30 2.96
C VAL A 323 10.11 3.25 2.76
N GLU A 324 10.25 3.78 1.56
CA GLU A 324 11.23 4.84 1.27
C GLU A 324 10.51 6.06 0.69
N TYR A 325 11.03 7.22 1.02
CA TYR A 325 10.69 8.52 0.45
C TYR A 325 11.98 9.26 0.15
N ASP A 326 12.11 9.73 -1.06
CA ASP A 326 13.24 10.57 -1.50
C ASP A 326 12.74 11.85 -2.15
N ASN A 327 13.35 12.98 -1.82
CA ASN A 327 13.13 14.29 -2.45
C ASN A 327 14.48 15.00 -2.59
N ALA A 328 15.47 14.33 -3.22
CA ALA A 328 16.82 14.87 -3.39
C ALA A 328 16.99 15.61 -4.72
N GLN A 329 16.24 15.23 -5.75
CA GLN A 329 16.40 15.72 -7.10
C GLN A 329 15.69 17.08 -7.32
N SER A 330 16.08 17.80 -8.38
CA SER A 330 15.42 19.04 -8.84
C SER A 330 15.24 20.09 -7.74
N ASN A 331 16.27 20.29 -6.90
CA ASN A 331 16.22 21.18 -5.72
C ASN A 331 15.07 20.85 -4.76
N ALA A 332 14.94 19.58 -4.39
CA ALA A 332 13.87 19.04 -3.55
C ALA A 332 12.46 19.32 -4.12
N ASN A 333 12.31 19.16 -5.43
CA ASN A 333 11.03 19.25 -6.11
C ASN A 333 10.71 18.04 -7.01
N HIS A 334 11.23 16.86 -6.62
CA HIS A 334 11.05 15.60 -7.37
C HIS A 334 11.04 14.44 -6.38
N VAL A 335 9.84 13.91 -6.11
CA VAL A 335 9.61 12.90 -5.08
C VAL A 335 9.52 11.50 -5.67
N HIS A 336 10.23 10.57 -5.04
CA HIS A 336 10.06 9.13 -5.23
C HIS A 336 9.64 8.46 -3.93
N THR A 337 8.60 7.62 -3.98
CA THR A 337 8.20 6.80 -2.82
C THR A 337 7.96 5.36 -3.22
N VAL A 338 8.34 4.43 -2.35
CA VAL A 338 8.06 3.00 -2.57
C VAL A 338 7.63 2.32 -1.27
N TRP A 339 6.67 1.41 -1.40
CA TRP A 339 6.34 0.38 -0.42
C TRP A 339 6.84 -0.96 -0.91
N ARG A 340 7.60 -1.67 -0.07
CA ARG A 340 8.11 -3.02 -0.31
C ARG A 340 7.60 -3.98 0.75
N ASP A 341 7.13 -5.14 0.33
CA ASP A 341 6.88 -6.28 1.20
C ASP A 341 8.10 -7.20 1.11
N LEU A 342 8.97 -7.14 2.12
CA LEU A 342 10.28 -7.80 2.09
C LEU A 342 10.24 -9.33 1.96
N GLU A 343 9.07 -9.93 2.17
CA GLU A 343 8.87 -11.38 2.00
C GLU A 343 8.03 -11.71 0.76
N ASN A 344 7.15 -10.78 0.34
CA ASN A 344 6.14 -11.07 -0.67
C ASN A 344 6.04 -10.06 -1.81
N ASP A 345 7.08 -9.27 -2.06
CA ASP A 345 7.13 -8.53 -3.32
C ASP A 345 6.82 -9.49 -4.49
N PHE A 346 5.90 -9.10 -5.37
CA PHE A 346 5.40 -9.96 -6.46
C PHE A 346 4.81 -11.31 -6.00
N GLY A 347 4.39 -11.44 -4.75
CA GLY A 347 3.87 -12.68 -4.16
C GLY A 347 4.92 -13.65 -3.61
N GLY A 348 6.19 -13.34 -3.67
CA GLY A 348 7.39 -14.08 -3.28
C GLY A 348 7.21 -15.33 -2.42
N ASP A 349 7.30 -15.23 -1.09
CA ASP A 349 7.20 -16.37 -0.16
C ASP A 349 5.85 -17.10 -0.19
N LEU A 350 4.76 -16.37 -0.38
CA LEU A 350 3.44 -16.98 -0.47
C LEU A 350 3.31 -17.84 -1.73
N LEU A 351 3.89 -17.40 -2.86
CA LEU A 351 3.97 -18.24 -4.06
C LEU A 351 4.82 -19.50 -3.83
N ARG A 352 5.99 -19.38 -3.19
CA ARG A 352 6.82 -20.54 -2.83
C ARG A 352 6.04 -21.54 -1.98
N ARG A 353 5.29 -21.08 -0.97
CA ARG A 353 4.44 -21.93 -0.11
C ARG A 353 3.26 -22.51 -0.88
N HIS A 354 2.66 -21.78 -1.80
CA HIS A 354 1.57 -22.27 -2.66
C HIS A 354 2.05 -23.44 -3.54
N TYR A 355 3.14 -23.25 -4.28
CA TYR A 355 3.71 -24.31 -5.14
C TYR A 355 4.22 -25.51 -4.35
N ALA A 356 4.74 -25.31 -3.13
CA ALA A 356 5.16 -26.43 -2.27
C ALA A 356 3.99 -27.30 -1.81
N ARG A 357 2.78 -26.72 -1.65
CA ARG A 357 1.56 -27.45 -1.23
C ARG A 357 0.77 -28.04 -2.40
N GLN A 358 0.86 -27.42 -3.56
CA GLN A 358 0.15 -27.81 -4.78
C GLN A 358 1.14 -27.81 -5.95
N PRO A 359 1.98 -28.86 -6.09
CA PRO A 359 2.87 -28.96 -7.24
C PRO A 359 2.01 -29.05 -8.51
N HIS A 360 2.00 -28.02 -9.29
CA HIS A 360 1.37 -28.02 -10.60
C HIS A 360 2.28 -28.81 -11.55
N ARG A 361 1.76 -29.90 -12.11
CA ARG A 361 2.43 -30.72 -13.13
C ARG A 361 2.22 -30.14 -14.51
#